data_0bd7a82e4c8a696a365099d1416d3e69
#
_entry.id   0bd7a82e4c8a696a365099d1416d3e69
#
_cell.length_a   1.000
_cell.length_b   1.000
_cell.length_c   1.000
_cell.angle_alpha   90.00
_cell.angle_beta   90.00
_cell.angle_gamma   90.00
#
_symmetry.space_group_name_H-M   'P 1'
#
loop_
_entity.id
_entity.type
_entity.pdbx_description
1 polymer ?
#
loop_
_entity_poly.entity_id
_entity_poly.type
_entity_poly.pdbx_seq_one_letter_code
_entity_poly.pdbx_strand_id
1 'polypeptide(L)'
;MPHIQTGNQMVTQITVIEAEPEKQNEAMSLMAERARFMARQPGFVSISLHRSLDGRRIINYIQWQNRELLQSAHHSPDFRKAWRKFDDLTDQIDPHLYEVAEVLDAR
;
A
#
# COMPACT_ATOMS: atom_id res chain seq x y z
N MET A 1 11.63 -8.46 2.00
CA MET A 1 10.79 -9.68 1.99
C MET A 1 9.52 -9.45 2.80
N PRO A 2 8.37 -9.82 2.25
CA PRO A 2 7.14 -9.80 3.05
C PRO A 2 7.23 -10.80 4.20
N HIS A 3 6.68 -10.42 5.34
CA HIS A 3 6.62 -11.26 6.53
C HIS A 3 5.17 -11.54 6.86
N ILE A 4 4.62 -12.60 6.30
CA ILE A 4 3.23 -12.97 6.51
C ILE A 4 3.17 -13.98 7.63
N GLN A 5 2.96 -13.50 8.85
CA GLN A 5 2.93 -14.30 10.07
C GLN A 5 1.85 -13.80 11.01
N THR A 6 1.32 -14.71 11.83
CA THR A 6 0.38 -14.36 12.90
C THR A 6 1.15 -14.07 14.18
N GLY A 7 0.50 -13.41 15.14
CA GLY A 7 1.00 -13.30 16.50
C GLY A 7 2.14 -12.31 16.73
N ASN A 8 2.42 -11.42 15.78
CA ASN A 8 3.40 -10.37 15.97
C ASN A 8 2.71 -8.99 15.98
N GLN A 9 3.49 -7.92 16.19
CA GLN A 9 2.97 -6.55 16.22
C GLN A 9 2.83 -5.93 14.84
N MET A 10 3.18 -6.64 13.80
CA MET A 10 3.14 -6.12 12.43
C MET A 10 1.72 -5.80 12.01
N VAL A 11 1.60 -4.69 11.29
CA VAL A 11 0.34 -4.22 10.75
C VAL A 11 0.42 -4.28 9.24
N THR A 12 -0.61 -4.82 8.61
CA THR A 12 -0.75 -4.84 7.16
C THR A 12 -1.74 -3.78 6.74
N GLN A 13 -1.33 -2.91 5.83
CA GLN A 13 -2.22 -1.94 5.22
C GLN A 13 -2.52 -2.39 3.80
N ILE A 14 -3.80 -2.56 3.50
CA ILE A 14 -4.24 -2.91 2.16
C ILE A 14 -5.09 -1.75 1.64
N THR A 15 -4.67 -1.18 0.53
CA THR A 15 -5.40 -0.10 -0.11
C THR A 15 -5.87 -0.57 -1.47
N VAL A 16 -7.17 -0.50 -1.70
CA VAL A 16 -7.77 -0.81 -3.00
C VAL A 16 -8.02 0.51 -3.71
N ILE A 17 -7.46 0.64 -4.90
CA ILE A 17 -7.55 1.86 -5.69
C ILE A 17 -8.27 1.53 -6.99
N GLU A 18 -9.34 2.25 -7.28
CA GLU A 18 -10.08 2.08 -8.54
C GLU A 18 -9.70 3.21 -9.49
N ALA A 19 -9.47 2.86 -10.73
CA ALA A 19 -9.11 3.81 -11.79
C ALA A 19 -9.67 3.32 -13.12
N GLU A 20 -9.89 4.27 -14.02
CA GLU A 20 -10.26 3.91 -15.39
C GLU A 20 -9.10 3.16 -16.06
N PRO A 21 -9.40 2.19 -16.96
CA PRO A 21 -8.35 1.37 -17.58
C PRO A 21 -7.24 2.18 -18.24
N GLU A 22 -7.57 3.28 -18.90
CA GLU A 22 -6.57 4.12 -19.55
C GLU A 22 -5.66 4.86 -18.56
N LYS A 23 -6.07 4.97 -17.30
CA LYS A 23 -5.28 5.65 -16.27
C LYS A 23 -4.53 4.70 -15.36
N GLN A 24 -4.76 3.39 -15.46
CA GLN A 24 -4.16 2.42 -14.55
C GLN A 24 -2.62 2.46 -14.58
N ASN A 25 -2.02 2.52 -15.78
CA ASN A 25 -0.57 2.53 -15.89
C ASN A 25 0.06 3.76 -15.24
N GLU A 26 -0.55 4.92 -15.45
CA GLU A 26 -0.08 6.17 -14.86
C GLU A 26 -0.22 6.15 -13.34
N ALA A 27 -1.36 5.67 -12.84
CA ALA A 27 -1.57 5.50 -11.40
C ALA A 27 -0.57 4.52 -10.79
N MET A 28 -0.27 3.43 -11.51
CA MET A 28 0.72 2.45 -11.06
C MET A 28 2.12 3.06 -10.96
N SER A 29 2.49 3.92 -11.92
CA SER A 29 3.78 4.61 -11.88
C SER A 29 3.89 5.53 -10.68
N LEU A 30 2.84 6.27 -10.36
CA LEU A 30 2.81 7.11 -9.17
C LEU A 30 2.90 6.28 -7.89
N MET A 31 2.20 5.15 -7.85
CA MET A 31 2.28 4.25 -6.69
C MET A 31 3.70 3.73 -6.50
N ALA A 32 4.39 3.39 -7.58
CA ALA A 32 5.76 2.91 -7.50
C ALA A 32 6.70 3.98 -6.94
N GLU A 33 6.52 5.24 -7.32
CA GLU A 33 7.29 6.33 -6.75
C GLU A 33 7.06 6.46 -5.25
N ARG A 34 5.81 6.40 -4.84
CA ARG A 34 5.44 6.48 -3.44
C ARG A 34 5.97 5.31 -2.64
N ALA A 35 5.98 4.13 -3.26
CA ALA A 35 6.54 2.95 -2.62
C ALA A 35 8.02 3.16 -2.27
N ARG A 36 8.78 3.81 -3.15
CA ARG A 36 10.17 4.12 -2.87
C ARG A 36 10.33 5.09 -1.72
N PHE A 37 9.44 6.07 -1.61
CA PHE A 37 9.44 6.99 -0.47
C PHE A 37 9.13 6.24 0.82
N MET A 38 8.08 5.41 0.81
CA MET A 38 7.68 4.64 1.98
C MET A 38 8.75 3.64 2.43
N ALA A 39 9.49 3.07 1.49
CA ALA A 39 10.53 2.11 1.79
C ALA A 39 11.68 2.71 2.60
N ARG A 40 11.79 4.03 2.63
CA ARG A 40 12.83 4.72 3.40
C ARG A 40 12.37 5.15 4.78
N GLN A 41 11.11 4.92 5.12
CA GLN A 41 10.57 5.35 6.41
C GLN A 41 10.88 4.33 7.51
N PRO A 42 11.11 4.80 8.75
CA PRO A 42 11.31 3.88 9.88
C PRO A 42 10.10 2.96 10.06
N GLY A 43 10.37 1.69 10.29
CA GLY A 43 9.32 0.70 10.52
C GLY A 43 8.75 0.06 9.28
N PHE A 44 9.16 0.49 8.10
CA PHE A 44 8.75 -0.16 6.86
C PHE A 44 9.31 -1.58 6.80
N VAL A 45 8.46 -2.54 6.40
CA VAL A 45 8.87 -3.93 6.22
C VAL A 45 8.88 -4.32 4.75
N SER A 46 7.75 -4.16 4.07
CA SER A 46 7.66 -4.52 2.65
C SER A 46 6.45 -3.86 2.01
N ILE A 47 6.48 -3.79 0.69
CA ILE A 47 5.34 -3.33 -0.11
C ILE A 47 5.29 -4.14 -1.38
N SER A 48 4.07 -4.54 -1.78
CA SER A 48 3.85 -5.12 -3.08
C SER A 48 2.65 -4.42 -3.73
N LEU A 49 2.80 -4.15 -5.02
CA LEU A 49 1.76 -3.52 -5.81
C LEU A 49 1.17 -4.55 -6.75
N HIS A 50 -0.13 -4.64 -6.77
CA HIS A 50 -0.85 -5.60 -7.59
C HIS A 50 -1.74 -4.87 -8.58
N ARG A 51 -1.73 -5.32 -9.81
CA ARG A 51 -2.56 -4.80 -10.89
C ARG A 51 -3.67 -5.80 -11.15
N SER A 52 -4.93 -5.35 -11.13
CA SER A 52 -6.02 -6.25 -11.48
C SER A 52 -5.95 -6.60 -12.98
N LEU A 53 -6.36 -7.82 -13.31
CA LEU A 53 -6.29 -8.30 -14.69
C LEU A 53 -7.30 -7.60 -15.57
N ASP A 54 -8.37 -7.05 -14.99
CA ASP A 54 -9.37 -6.30 -15.75
C ASP A 54 -8.96 -4.84 -16.01
N GLY A 55 -7.82 -4.41 -15.48
CA GLY A 55 -7.29 -3.06 -15.71
C GLY A 55 -7.91 -1.95 -14.88
N ARG A 56 -8.77 -2.28 -13.92
CA ARG A 56 -9.57 -1.28 -13.20
C ARG A 56 -9.14 -1.02 -11.76
N ARG A 57 -8.25 -1.84 -11.20
CA ARG A 57 -7.84 -1.73 -9.80
C ARG A 57 -6.37 -1.89 -9.62
N ILE A 58 -5.87 -1.24 -8.59
CA ILE A 58 -4.53 -1.44 -8.07
C ILE A 58 -4.68 -1.77 -6.60
N ILE A 59 -3.96 -2.78 -6.12
CA ILE A 59 -3.91 -3.09 -4.70
C ILE A 59 -2.51 -2.80 -4.20
N ASN A 60 -2.44 -1.99 -3.15
CA ASN A 60 -1.22 -1.69 -2.43
C ASN A 60 -1.24 -2.51 -1.14
N TYR A 61 -0.29 -3.45 -1.03
CA TYR A 61 -0.16 -4.31 0.13
C TYR A 61 1.15 -3.96 0.82
N ILE A 62 1.06 -3.30 1.99
CA ILE A 62 2.24 -2.80 2.67
C ILE A 62 2.25 -3.27 4.12
N GLN A 63 3.43 -3.67 4.61
CA GLN A 63 3.59 -4.11 5.98
C GLN A 63 4.51 -3.18 6.75
N TRP A 64 4.15 -2.92 8.01
CA TRP A 64 4.88 -2.07 8.94
C TRP A 64 5.17 -2.83 10.22
N GLN A 65 6.27 -2.49 10.90
CA GLN A 65 6.65 -3.14 12.15
C GLN A 65 5.58 -2.97 13.23
N ASN A 66 4.95 -1.79 13.29
CA ASN A 66 3.87 -1.53 14.22
C ASN A 66 3.03 -0.36 13.72
N ARG A 67 1.93 -0.11 14.42
CA ARG A 67 0.96 0.90 14.03
C ARG A 67 1.49 2.32 14.18
N GLU A 68 2.28 2.58 15.20
CA GLU A 68 2.80 3.91 15.49
C GLU A 68 3.74 4.39 14.38
N LEU A 69 4.60 3.51 13.88
CA LEU A 69 5.50 3.86 12.79
C LEU A 69 4.78 4.08 11.47
N LEU A 70 3.71 3.31 11.23
CA LEU A 70 2.84 3.54 10.08
C LEU A 70 2.22 4.93 10.16
N GLN A 71 1.68 5.30 11.31
CA GLN A 71 1.04 6.60 11.51
C GLN A 71 2.04 7.75 11.33
N SER A 72 3.25 7.60 11.85
CA SER A 72 4.30 8.61 11.71
C SER A 72 4.64 8.87 10.25
N ALA A 73 4.75 7.81 9.44
CA ALA A 73 5.03 7.95 8.01
C ALA A 73 3.91 8.68 7.30
N HIS A 74 2.66 8.37 7.62
CA HIS A 74 1.50 8.97 6.97
C HIS A 74 1.26 10.43 7.36
N HIS A 75 1.81 10.87 8.48
CA HIS A 75 1.68 12.26 8.91
C HIS A 75 2.74 13.18 8.30
N SER A 76 3.69 12.64 7.54
CA SER A 76 4.72 13.49 6.93
C SER A 76 4.10 14.41 5.87
N PRO A 77 4.55 15.67 5.78
CA PRO A 77 4.05 16.59 4.76
C PRO A 77 4.30 16.11 3.34
N ASP A 78 5.44 15.44 3.12
CA ASP A 78 5.78 14.92 1.79
C ASP A 78 4.79 13.83 1.36
N PHE A 79 4.37 12.99 2.28
CA PHE A 79 3.36 11.98 2.00
C PHE A 79 2.05 12.61 1.55
N ARG A 80 1.57 13.60 2.31
CA ARG A 80 0.30 14.27 2.00
C ARG A 80 0.34 14.98 0.65
N LYS A 81 1.45 15.62 0.34
CA LYS A 81 1.63 16.34 -0.91
C LYS A 81 1.56 15.40 -2.12
N ALA A 82 2.13 14.22 -1.99
CA ALA A 82 2.14 13.24 -3.07
C ALA A 82 0.75 12.69 -3.35
N TRP A 83 -0.13 12.59 -2.34
CA TRP A 83 -1.48 12.06 -2.54
C TRP A 83 -2.37 12.93 -3.40
N ARG A 84 -2.11 14.24 -3.46
CA ARG A 84 -2.94 15.15 -4.25
C ARG A 84 -2.95 14.81 -5.73
N LYS A 85 -1.81 14.40 -6.27
CA LYS A 85 -1.71 13.99 -7.67
C LYS A 85 -2.50 12.72 -7.95
N PHE A 86 -2.65 11.89 -6.93
CA PHE A 86 -3.33 10.61 -7.05
C PHE A 86 -4.83 10.77 -7.26
N ASP A 87 -5.42 11.78 -6.63
CA ASP A 87 -6.86 12.02 -6.72
C ASP A 87 -7.33 12.26 -8.15
N ASP A 88 -6.46 12.84 -8.99
CA ASP A 88 -6.79 13.10 -10.39
C ASP A 88 -6.78 11.84 -11.27
N LEU A 89 -6.12 10.78 -10.81
CA LEU A 89 -5.93 9.55 -11.60
C LEU A 89 -6.80 8.39 -11.13
N THR A 90 -7.49 8.56 -10.00
CA THR A 90 -8.22 7.46 -9.38
C THR A 90 -9.66 7.85 -9.11
N ASP A 91 -10.56 6.86 -9.22
CA ASP A 91 -11.98 7.05 -8.93
C ASP A 91 -12.28 6.88 -7.45
N GLN A 92 -11.61 5.93 -6.81
CA GLN A 92 -11.85 5.63 -5.41
C GLN A 92 -10.58 5.03 -4.78
N ILE A 93 -10.30 5.45 -3.54
CA ILE A 93 -9.20 4.92 -2.75
C ILE A 93 -9.77 4.45 -1.42
N ASP A 94 -9.53 3.18 -1.10
CA ASP A 94 -10.11 2.55 0.08
C ASP A 94 -8.99 1.87 0.91
N PRO A 95 -8.39 2.59 1.87
CA PRO A 95 -7.32 2.04 2.72
C PRO A 95 -7.90 1.44 4.00
N HIS A 96 -7.38 0.26 4.38
CA HIS A 96 -7.74 -0.39 5.63
C HIS A 96 -6.53 -1.06 6.27
N LEU A 97 -6.58 -1.21 7.58
CA LEU A 97 -5.53 -1.88 8.35
C LEU A 97 -5.99 -3.27 8.76
N TYR A 98 -5.06 -4.21 8.69
CA TYR A 98 -5.35 -5.62 8.94
C TYR A 98 -4.24 -6.25 9.76
N GLU A 99 -4.58 -7.33 10.46
CA GLU A 99 -3.59 -8.24 11.04
C GLU A 99 -3.71 -9.59 10.34
N VAL A 100 -2.62 -10.33 10.33
CA VAL A 100 -2.66 -11.68 9.74
C VAL A 100 -3.32 -12.62 10.74
N ALA A 101 -4.46 -13.20 10.36
CA ALA A 101 -5.20 -14.11 11.22
C ALA A 101 -4.76 -15.56 11.07
N GLU A 102 -4.39 -15.96 9.85
CA GLU A 102 -3.99 -17.35 9.58
C GLU A 102 -3.18 -17.41 8.29
N VAL A 103 -2.19 -18.29 8.26
CA VAL A 103 -1.38 -18.56 7.06
C VAL A 103 -1.32 -20.06 6.84
N LEU A 104 -1.66 -20.50 5.64
CA LEU A 104 -1.57 -21.89 5.21
C LEU A 104 -0.73 -21.94 3.96
N ASP A 105 0.29 -22.78 3.97
CA ASP A 105 1.17 -22.98 2.82
C ASP A 105 0.85 -24.29 2.12
N ALA A 106 0.96 -24.29 0.81
CA ALA A 106 0.82 -25.51 0.01
C ALA A 106 1.99 -26.43 0.27
N ARG A 107 1.78 -27.76 0.23
CA ARG A 107 2.81 -28.76 0.42
C ARG A 107 3.03 -29.58 -0.84
#